data_b6453ceeb013ccf57b561805c10b5333
#
_entry.id   b6453ceeb013ccf57b561805c10b5333
#
_cell.length_a   1.000
_cell.length_b   1.000
_cell.length_c   1.000
_cell.angle_alpha   90.00
_cell.angle_beta   90.00
_cell.angle_gamma   90.00
#
_symmetry.space_group_name_H-M   'P 1'
#
loop_
_entity.id
_entity.type
_entity.pdbx_description
1 polymer ?
#
loop_
_entity_poly.entity_id
_entity_poly.type
_entity_poly.pdbx_seq_one_letter_code
_entity_poly.pdbx_strand_id
1 'polypeptide(L)'
;LFLPYLQGERVPYWDPHLRGAFLGLNRRHGPGDLAWAVLEGVAFLNRIVLERAEAALGGPVGEIRLGGGAASNAQWCQVKADICERPLVVGQAEQPGVLGAAVAAWTGLGRYDSFAAAQDRLVRVAQRYEPQPDRARAYRRMYAQFRAAEAALAPVSRALAGISMQPRV
;
A
#
# COMPACT_ATOMS: atom_id res chain seq x y z
N LEU A 1 -5.85 10.18 -11.43
CA LEU A 1 -4.78 9.57 -10.64
C LEU A 1 -4.43 10.45 -9.45
N PHE A 2 -3.89 9.84 -8.39
CA PHE A 2 -3.36 10.55 -7.23
C PHE A 2 -1.96 10.03 -6.89
N LEU A 3 -1.00 10.93 -6.73
CA LEU A 3 0.33 10.63 -6.20
C LEU A 3 0.32 10.88 -4.68
N PRO A 4 0.56 9.86 -3.82
CA PRO A 4 0.28 9.94 -2.38
C PRO A 4 1.39 10.57 -1.52
N TYR A 5 2.29 11.35 -2.09
CA TYR A 5 3.52 11.83 -1.45
C TYR A 5 3.32 13.11 -0.61
N LEU A 6 2.28 13.19 0.22
CA LEU A 6 1.92 14.40 0.96
C LEU A 6 3.01 14.92 1.91
N GLN A 7 3.83 14.03 2.46
CA GLN A 7 4.94 14.36 3.39
C GLN A 7 6.30 13.83 2.89
N GLY A 8 6.46 13.75 1.57
CA GLY A 8 7.55 13.03 0.98
C GLY A 8 7.28 11.53 0.95
N GLU A 9 8.29 10.74 0.61
CA GLU A 9 8.17 9.28 0.59
C GLU A 9 9.40 8.62 1.21
N ARG A 10 9.16 7.70 2.13
CA ARG A 10 10.20 6.96 2.80
C ARG A 10 10.55 5.69 2.03
N VAL A 11 9.55 4.88 1.70
CA VAL A 11 9.69 3.63 0.96
C VAL A 11 8.77 3.69 -0.27
N PRO A 12 9.31 3.55 -1.46
CA PRO A 12 10.59 2.98 -1.83
C PRO A 12 11.71 3.99 -2.17
N TYR A 13 11.50 5.30 -2.05
CA TYR A 13 12.38 6.30 -2.66
C TYR A 13 13.32 7.02 -1.70
N TRP A 14 12.99 7.07 -0.41
CA TRP A 14 13.70 7.87 0.60
C TRP A 14 13.89 9.33 0.17
N ASP A 15 12.81 9.94 -0.33
CA ASP A 15 12.81 11.31 -0.84
C ASP A 15 11.81 12.19 -0.08
N PRO A 16 12.27 13.05 0.86
CA PRO A 16 11.41 13.92 1.65
C PRO A 16 10.83 15.10 0.84
N HIS A 17 11.29 15.28 -0.39
CA HIS A 17 10.88 16.41 -1.24
C HIS A 17 9.76 16.08 -2.23
N LEU A 18 9.37 14.81 -2.34
CA LEU A 18 8.20 14.45 -3.13
C LEU A 18 6.94 15.10 -2.56
N ARG A 19 6.00 15.43 -3.43
CA ARG A 19 4.71 16.05 -3.05
C ARG A 19 3.56 15.34 -3.73
N GLY A 20 2.40 15.32 -3.03
CA GLY A 20 1.16 14.77 -3.56
C GLY A 20 0.63 15.59 -4.72
N ALA A 21 -0.04 14.91 -5.66
CA ALA A 21 -0.68 15.56 -6.80
C ALA A 21 -1.90 14.77 -7.28
N PHE A 22 -2.96 15.49 -7.65
CA PHE A 22 -4.05 14.94 -8.46
C PHE A 22 -3.81 15.26 -9.94
N LEU A 23 -4.02 14.27 -10.80
CA LEU A 23 -3.75 14.36 -12.23
C LEU A 23 -4.96 13.88 -13.05
N GLY A 24 -5.17 14.50 -14.22
CA GLY A 24 -6.24 14.10 -15.12
C GLY A 24 -7.63 14.50 -14.67
N LEU A 25 -7.77 15.55 -13.86
CA LEU A 25 -9.06 16.05 -13.41
C LEU A 25 -9.85 16.68 -14.57
N ASN A 26 -11.15 16.47 -14.56
CA ASN A 26 -12.09 17.13 -15.45
C ASN A 26 -13.38 17.51 -14.71
N ARG A 27 -14.30 18.22 -15.36
CA ARG A 27 -15.53 18.75 -14.77
C ARG A 27 -16.53 17.69 -14.26
N ARG A 28 -16.37 16.42 -14.64
CA ARG A 28 -17.25 15.32 -14.24
C ARG A 28 -16.82 14.69 -12.91
N HIS A 29 -15.59 14.92 -12.48
CA HIS A 29 -15.07 14.35 -11.24
C HIS A 29 -15.62 15.06 -10.02
N GLY A 30 -16.24 14.29 -9.13
CA GLY A 30 -16.73 14.73 -7.84
C GLY A 30 -15.82 14.30 -6.68
N PRO A 31 -16.19 14.66 -5.43
CA PRO A 31 -15.43 14.29 -4.23
C PRO A 31 -15.20 12.79 -4.08
N GLY A 32 -16.18 11.96 -4.49
CA GLY A 32 -16.07 10.49 -4.46
C GLY A 32 -14.96 9.97 -5.37
N ASP A 33 -14.82 10.54 -6.58
CA ASP A 33 -13.74 10.17 -7.51
C ASP A 33 -12.36 10.54 -6.95
N LEU A 34 -12.26 11.69 -6.27
CA LEU A 34 -11.03 12.10 -5.60
C LEU A 34 -10.66 11.14 -4.47
N ALA A 35 -11.64 10.81 -3.62
CA ALA A 35 -11.44 9.84 -2.54
C ALA A 35 -11.02 8.47 -3.07
N TRP A 36 -11.67 8.00 -4.14
CA TRP A 36 -11.32 6.73 -4.78
C TRP A 36 -9.90 6.76 -5.36
N ALA A 37 -9.51 7.84 -6.04
CA ALA A 37 -8.16 8.02 -6.58
C ALA A 37 -7.08 7.99 -5.49
N VAL A 38 -7.39 8.46 -4.27
CA VAL A 38 -6.47 8.37 -3.11
C VAL A 38 -6.25 6.90 -2.73
N LEU A 39 -7.31 6.09 -2.65
CA LEU A 39 -7.20 4.66 -2.34
C LEU A 39 -6.37 3.91 -3.40
N GLU A 40 -6.61 4.21 -4.68
CA GLU A 40 -5.87 3.65 -5.80
C GLU A 40 -4.40 4.09 -5.79
N GLY A 41 -4.12 5.37 -5.55
CA GLY A 41 -2.77 5.93 -5.49
C GLY A 41 -1.89 5.24 -4.43
N VAL A 42 -2.44 5.02 -3.24
CA VAL A 42 -1.76 4.26 -2.19
C VAL A 42 -1.56 2.79 -2.60
N ALA A 43 -2.52 2.18 -3.28
CA ALA A 43 -2.38 0.80 -3.76
C ALA A 43 -1.33 0.68 -4.88
N PHE A 44 -1.20 1.67 -5.77
CA PHE A 44 -0.12 1.72 -6.76
C PHE A 44 1.26 1.83 -6.10
N LEU A 45 1.39 2.64 -5.05
CA LEU A 45 2.62 2.69 -4.27
C LEU A 45 2.93 1.35 -3.60
N ASN A 46 1.93 0.65 -3.04
CA ASN A 46 2.11 -0.68 -2.49
C ASN A 46 2.61 -1.68 -3.56
N ARG A 47 2.12 -1.58 -4.81
CA ARG A 47 2.63 -2.39 -5.93
C ARG A 47 4.11 -2.13 -6.20
N ILE A 48 4.57 -0.87 -6.19
CA ILE A 48 5.99 -0.55 -6.36
C ILE A 48 6.83 -1.20 -5.27
N VAL A 49 6.37 -1.12 -4.01
CA VAL A 49 7.06 -1.76 -2.88
C VAL A 49 7.12 -3.27 -3.05
N LEU A 50 6.00 -3.88 -3.47
CA LEU A 50 5.93 -5.32 -3.74
C LEU A 50 6.91 -5.74 -4.84
N GLU A 51 6.93 -5.04 -5.98
CA GLU A 51 7.84 -5.33 -7.09
C GLU A 51 9.31 -5.26 -6.66
N ARG A 52 9.67 -4.31 -5.80
CA ARG A 52 11.02 -4.22 -5.22
C ARG A 52 11.33 -5.36 -4.26
N ALA A 53 10.37 -5.75 -3.43
CA ALA A 53 10.51 -6.89 -2.54
C ALA A 53 10.68 -8.19 -3.31
N GLU A 54 9.87 -8.41 -4.35
CA GLU A 54 9.99 -9.59 -5.24
C GLU A 54 11.33 -9.65 -5.96
N ALA A 55 11.83 -8.50 -6.43
CA ALA A 55 13.16 -8.41 -7.03
C ALA A 55 14.28 -8.75 -6.03
N ALA A 56 14.16 -8.30 -4.79
CA ALA A 56 15.14 -8.59 -3.74
C ALA A 56 15.09 -10.06 -3.28
N LEU A 57 13.91 -10.67 -3.28
CA LEU A 57 13.70 -12.08 -2.92
C LEU A 57 14.03 -13.05 -4.06
N GLY A 58 14.19 -12.57 -5.28
CA GLY A 58 14.46 -13.39 -6.46
C GLY A 58 13.25 -14.14 -6.99
N GLY A 59 12.03 -13.74 -6.62
CA GLY A 59 10.81 -14.38 -7.10
C GLY A 59 9.53 -13.76 -6.57
N PRO A 60 8.36 -14.19 -7.10
CA PRO A 60 7.07 -13.63 -6.73
C PRO A 60 6.64 -14.02 -5.32
N VAL A 61 6.00 -13.09 -4.62
CA VAL A 61 5.35 -13.32 -3.33
C VAL A 61 4.02 -14.05 -3.56
N GLY A 62 3.74 -15.10 -2.79
CA GLY A 62 2.53 -15.89 -2.94
C GLY A 62 1.24 -15.15 -2.53
N GLU A 63 1.31 -14.33 -1.47
CA GLU A 63 0.18 -13.55 -0.96
C GLU A 63 0.65 -12.32 -0.18
N ILE A 64 -0.21 -11.30 -0.12
CA ILE A 64 -0.01 -10.09 0.68
C ILE A 64 -0.82 -10.24 1.97
N ARG A 65 -0.19 -10.04 3.12
CA ARG A 65 -0.86 -10.00 4.42
C ARG A 65 -1.08 -8.56 4.86
N LEU A 66 -2.34 -8.18 5.05
CA LEU A 66 -2.73 -6.84 5.47
C LEU A 66 -3.32 -6.88 6.89
N GLY A 67 -2.92 -5.92 7.72
CA GLY A 67 -3.45 -5.71 9.05
C GLY A 67 -3.56 -4.23 9.38
N GLY A 68 -4.21 -3.93 10.51
CA GLY A 68 -4.46 -2.56 10.96
C GLY A 68 -5.66 -1.90 10.28
N GLY A 69 -5.83 -0.60 10.45
CA GLY A 69 -7.04 0.13 10.03
C GLY A 69 -7.41 0.01 8.55
N ALA A 70 -6.43 -0.11 7.67
CA ALA A 70 -6.68 -0.30 6.24
C ALA A 70 -7.38 -1.64 5.91
N ALA A 71 -7.23 -2.65 6.76
CA ALA A 71 -7.81 -3.98 6.57
C ALA A 71 -9.32 -4.02 6.81
N SER A 72 -9.90 -3.03 7.50
CA SER A 72 -11.34 -2.95 7.75
C SER A 72 -12.17 -2.53 6.53
N ASN A 73 -11.54 -1.96 5.51
CA ASN A 73 -12.22 -1.54 4.28
C ASN A 73 -12.09 -2.62 3.20
N ALA A 74 -13.16 -3.43 3.04
CA ALA A 74 -13.19 -4.54 2.08
C ALA A 74 -12.99 -4.10 0.63
N GLN A 75 -13.52 -2.93 0.24
CA GLN A 75 -13.34 -2.40 -1.12
C GLN A 75 -11.87 -2.05 -1.38
N TRP A 76 -11.21 -1.44 -0.41
CA TRP A 76 -9.79 -1.10 -0.53
C TRP A 76 -8.90 -2.35 -0.52
N CYS A 77 -9.25 -3.38 0.27
CA CYS A 77 -8.56 -4.68 0.21
C CYS A 77 -8.65 -5.29 -1.18
N GLN A 78 -9.84 -5.27 -1.82
CA GLN A 78 -10.01 -5.77 -3.18
C GLN A 78 -9.21 -4.94 -4.20
N VAL A 79 -9.23 -3.60 -4.12
CA VAL A 79 -8.44 -2.72 -4.98
C VAL A 79 -6.94 -3.03 -4.88
N LYS A 80 -6.43 -3.26 -3.67
CA LYS A 80 -5.04 -3.66 -3.45
C LYS A 80 -4.71 -5.01 -4.07
N ALA A 81 -5.58 -6.00 -3.93
CA ALA A 81 -5.40 -7.31 -4.56
C ALA A 81 -5.35 -7.18 -6.09
N ASP A 82 -6.29 -6.42 -6.68
CA ASP A 82 -6.38 -6.20 -8.12
C ASP A 82 -5.17 -5.43 -8.69
N ILE A 83 -4.72 -4.39 -7.99
CA ILE A 83 -3.57 -3.57 -8.40
C ILE A 83 -2.26 -4.33 -8.24
N CYS A 84 -2.07 -5.03 -7.14
CA CYS A 84 -0.86 -5.81 -6.87
C CYS A 84 -0.83 -7.14 -7.64
N GLU A 85 -1.96 -7.58 -8.19
CA GLU A 85 -2.11 -8.87 -8.87
C GLU A 85 -1.64 -10.04 -7.99
N ARG A 86 -1.91 -9.95 -6.69
CA ARG A 86 -1.61 -10.97 -5.68
C ARG A 86 -2.81 -11.16 -4.75
N PRO A 87 -3.07 -12.39 -4.32
CA PRO A 87 -4.02 -12.61 -3.24
C PRO A 87 -3.67 -11.75 -2.03
N LEU A 88 -4.70 -11.12 -1.44
CA LEU A 88 -4.55 -10.35 -0.22
C LEU A 88 -5.37 -11.00 0.89
N VAL A 89 -4.73 -11.27 2.03
CA VAL A 89 -5.36 -11.87 3.20
C VAL A 89 -5.37 -10.89 4.38
N VAL A 90 -6.48 -10.89 5.10
CA VAL A 90 -6.68 -10.11 6.33
C VAL A 90 -6.79 -11.07 7.50
N GLY A 91 -6.03 -10.82 8.55
CA GLY A 91 -6.06 -11.61 9.78
C GLY A 91 -7.29 -11.30 10.64
N GLN A 92 -7.66 -12.21 11.54
CA GLN A 92 -8.75 -12.01 12.51
C GLN A 92 -8.39 -11.00 13.60
N ALA A 93 -7.10 -10.81 13.90
CA ALA A 93 -6.67 -9.90 14.94
C ALA A 93 -6.87 -8.44 14.52
N GLU A 94 -7.73 -7.71 15.24
CA GLU A 94 -7.92 -6.27 15.04
C GLU A 94 -6.62 -5.48 15.27
N GLN A 95 -5.81 -5.95 16.22
CA GLN A 95 -4.53 -5.35 16.61
C GLN A 95 -3.36 -6.31 16.32
N PRO A 96 -2.90 -6.44 15.05
CA PRO A 96 -1.87 -7.41 14.67
C PRO A 96 -0.53 -7.16 15.37
N GLY A 97 -0.22 -5.90 15.74
CA GLY A 97 0.97 -5.57 16.52
C GLY A 97 0.95 -6.17 17.94
N VAL A 98 -0.22 -6.15 18.60
CA VAL A 98 -0.40 -6.79 19.91
C VAL A 98 -0.26 -8.30 19.82
N LEU A 99 -0.87 -8.90 18.77
CA LEU A 99 -0.71 -10.34 18.52
C LEU A 99 0.77 -10.70 18.28
N GLY A 100 1.50 -9.90 17.51
CA GLY A 100 2.93 -10.09 17.27
C GLY A 100 3.77 -10.03 18.56
N ALA A 101 3.48 -9.07 19.42
CA ALA A 101 4.12 -8.98 20.74
C ALA A 101 3.80 -10.20 21.61
N ALA A 102 2.55 -10.69 21.62
CA ALA A 102 2.15 -11.89 22.34
C ALA A 102 2.87 -13.14 21.80
N VAL A 103 2.97 -13.30 20.49
CA VAL A 103 3.74 -14.37 19.84
C VAL A 103 5.19 -14.36 20.33
N ALA A 104 5.83 -13.18 20.34
CA ALA A 104 7.21 -13.03 20.79
C ALA A 104 7.36 -13.40 22.27
N ALA A 105 6.48 -12.88 23.13
CA ALA A 105 6.51 -13.12 24.57
C ALA A 105 6.31 -14.62 24.89
N TRP A 106 5.31 -15.26 24.31
CA TRP A 106 5.02 -16.68 24.58
C TRP A 106 6.10 -17.61 24.05
N THR A 107 6.72 -17.29 22.92
CA THR A 107 7.88 -18.04 22.41
C THR A 107 9.09 -17.86 23.36
N GLY A 108 9.35 -16.62 23.81
CA GLY A 108 10.42 -16.33 24.77
C GLY A 108 10.23 -17.01 26.14
N LEU A 109 8.99 -17.23 26.56
CA LEU A 109 8.62 -17.96 27.77
C LEU A 109 8.58 -19.50 27.59
N GLY A 110 8.93 -20.01 26.41
CA GLY A 110 8.94 -21.45 26.13
C GLY A 110 7.55 -22.08 25.98
N ARG A 111 6.48 -21.26 25.78
CA ARG A 111 5.13 -21.80 25.54
C ARG A 111 4.96 -22.38 24.14
N TYR A 112 5.81 -21.96 23.22
CA TYR A 112 5.92 -22.48 21.85
C TYR A 112 7.40 -22.67 21.51
N ASP A 113 7.70 -23.77 20.80
CA ASP A 113 9.06 -24.15 20.45
C ASP A 113 9.74 -23.20 19.44
N SER A 114 8.93 -22.43 18.70
CA SER A 114 9.41 -21.46 17.70
C SER A 114 8.37 -20.39 17.37
N PHE A 115 8.82 -19.30 16.78
CA PHE A 115 7.90 -18.29 16.20
C PHE A 115 6.94 -18.89 15.18
N ALA A 116 7.40 -19.80 14.31
CA ALA A 116 6.57 -20.46 13.33
C ALA A 116 5.44 -21.25 14.01
N ALA A 117 5.74 -22.08 15.00
CA ALA A 117 4.75 -22.85 15.76
C ALA A 117 3.72 -21.94 16.45
N ALA A 118 4.16 -20.82 17.02
CA ALA A 118 3.26 -19.84 17.63
C ALA A 118 2.38 -19.15 16.58
N GLN A 119 2.94 -18.76 15.43
CA GLN A 119 2.19 -18.14 14.33
C GLN A 119 1.14 -19.09 13.76
N ASP A 120 1.48 -20.34 13.48
CA ASP A 120 0.56 -21.34 12.96
C ASP A 120 -0.63 -21.59 13.90
N ARG A 121 -0.41 -21.43 15.20
CA ARG A 121 -1.45 -21.63 16.21
C ARG A 121 -2.33 -20.39 16.43
N LEU A 122 -1.75 -19.20 16.39
CA LEU A 122 -2.37 -17.96 16.86
C LEU A 122 -2.85 -17.06 15.73
N VAL A 123 -2.19 -17.08 14.56
CA VAL A 123 -2.58 -16.24 13.42
C VAL A 123 -3.64 -16.95 12.62
N ARG A 124 -4.81 -16.34 12.52
CA ARG A 124 -5.94 -16.84 11.74
C ARG A 124 -6.29 -15.86 10.63
N VAL A 125 -6.57 -16.37 9.45
CA VAL A 125 -7.10 -15.59 8.33
C VAL A 125 -8.61 -15.41 8.53
N ALA A 126 -9.07 -14.16 8.45
CA ALA A 126 -10.49 -13.81 8.47
C ALA A 126 -11.07 -13.70 7.07
N GLN A 127 -10.33 -13.07 6.16
CA GLN A 127 -10.82 -12.77 4.82
C GLN A 127 -9.69 -12.92 3.80
N ARG A 128 -10.05 -13.35 2.57
CA ARG A 128 -9.15 -13.45 1.44
C ARG A 128 -9.77 -12.76 0.23
N TYR A 129 -8.97 -11.98 -0.49
CA TYR A 129 -9.35 -11.25 -1.69
C TYR A 129 -8.49 -11.73 -2.85
N GLU A 130 -9.10 -12.35 -3.85
CA GLU A 130 -8.41 -12.76 -5.07
C GLU A 130 -8.42 -11.63 -6.09
N PRO A 131 -7.32 -11.42 -6.85
CA PRO A 131 -7.29 -10.45 -7.93
C PRO A 131 -8.36 -10.77 -9.00
N GLN A 132 -9.12 -9.77 -9.42
CA GLN A 132 -10.11 -9.90 -10.48
C GLN A 132 -9.45 -9.59 -11.84
N PRO A 133 -9.38 -10.56 -12.79
CA PRO A 133 -8.56 -10.42 -14.00
C PRO A 133 -8.87 -9.19 -14.85
N ASP A 134 -10.15 -8.83 -14.99
CA ASP A 134 -10.56 -7.68 -15.81
C ASP A 134 -10.18 -6.35 -15.15
N ARG A 135 -10.34 -6.25 -13.83
CA ARG A 135 -9.93 -5.07 -13.06
C ARG A 135 -8.41 -4.95 -13.03
N ALA A 136 -7.69 -6.05 -12.81
CA ALA A 136 -6.23 -6.07 -12.85
C ALA A 136 -5.69 -5.60 -14.20
N ARG A 137 -6.34 -5.99 -15.31
CA ARG A 137 -5.98 -5.53 -16.67
C ARG A 137 -6.17 -4.02 -16.82
N ALA A 138 -7.26 -3.46 -16.30
CA ALA A 138 -7.48 -2.02 -16.31
C ALA A 138 -6.43 -1.29 -15.46
N TYR A 139 -6.16 -1.80 -14.26
CA TYR A 139 -5.18 -1.22 -13.35
C TYR A 139 -3.74 -1.29 -13.86
N ARG A 140 -3.35 -2.31 -14.63
CA ARG A 140 -2.02 -2.33 -15.28
C ARG A 140 -1.78 -1.12 -16.18
N ARG A 141 -2.80 -0.71 -16.94
CA ARG A 141 -2.70 0.49 -17.80
C ARG A 141 -2.62 1.77 -16.99
N MET A 142 -3.39 1.86 -15.90
CA MET A 142 -3.34 3.00 -14.98
C MET A 142 -2.01 3.06 -14.23
N TYR A 143 -1.46 1.92 -13.82
CA TYR A 143 -0.17 1.83 -13.15
C TYR A 143 0.97 2.33 -14.04
N ALA A 144 0.97 2.01 -15.32
CA ALA A 144 1.96 2.55 -16.25
C ALA A 144 1.91 4.09 -16.31
N GLN A 145 0.71 4.68 -16.29
CA GLN A 145 0.55 6.14 -16.24
C GLN A 145 0.94 6.73 -14.87
N PHE A 146 0.65 6.00 -13.78
CA PHE A 146 1.10 6.39 -12.44
C PHE A 146 2.63 6.49 -12.38
N ARG A 147 3.35 5.48 -12.89
CA ARG A 147 4.82 5.47 -12.94
C ARG A 147 5.39 6.60 -13.81
N ALA A 148 4.76 6.88 -14.96
CA ALA A 148 5.15 7.98 -15.84
C ALA A 148 4.93 9.36 -15.18
N ALA A 149 3.78 9.54 -14.53
CA ALA A 149 3.44 10.76 -13.81
C ALA A 149 4.40 11.03 -12.64
N GLU A 150 4.72 9.98 -11.88
CA GLU A 150 5.67 10.01 -10.78
C GLU A 150 7.05 10.51 -11.24
N ALA A 151 7.58 9.92 -12.31
CA ALA A 151 8.86 10.31 -12.89
C ALA A 151 8.85 11.76 -13.40
N ALA A 152 7.77 12.18 -14.07
CA ALA A 152 7.64 13.52 -14.63
C ALA A 152 7.51 14.61 -13.54
N LEU A 153 6.81 14.31 -12.43
CA LEU A 153 6.54 15.29 -11.39
C LEU A 153 7.57 15.32 -10.25
N ALA A 154 8.45 14.34 -10.14
CA ALA A 154 9.48 14.34 -9.11
C ALA A 154 10.39 15.60 -9.14
N PRO A 155 10.88 16.07 -10.30
CA PRO A 155 11.65 17.32 -10.35
C PRO A 155 10.84 18.54 -9.92
N VAL A 156 9.57 18.63 -10.32
CA VAL A 156 8.66 19.71 -9.94
C VAL A 156 8.41 19.70 -8.43
N SER A 157 8.18 18.54 -7.85
CA SER A 157 7.99 18.35 -6.40
C SER A 157 9.20 18.85 -5.61
N ARG A 158 10.41 18.51 -6.05
CA ARG A 158 11.65 18.95 -5.40
C ARG A 158 11.82 20.45 -5.50
N ALA A 159 11.54 21.06 -6.64
CA ALA A 159 11.58 22.52 -6.81
C ALA A 159 10.59 23.21 -5.87
N LEU A 160 9.34 22.73 -5.80
CA LEU A 160 8.33 23.28 -4.89
C LEU A 160 8.71 23.13 -3.40
N ALA A 161 9.35 22.04 -3.02
CA ALA A 161 9.80 21.83 -1.65
C ALA A 161 10.91 22.81 -1.24
N GLY A 162 11.72 23.30 -2.20
CA GLY A 162 12.74 24.34 -1.99
C GLY A 162 12.17 25.76 -1.86
N ILE A 163 10.91 25.97 -2.24
CA ILE A 163 10.23 27.26 -2.11
C ILE A 163 9.62 27.34 -0.70
N SER A 164 10.19 28.18 0.16
CA SER A 164 9.61 28.44 1.49
C SER A 164 8.22 29.04 1.30
N MET A 165 7.18 28.25 1.54
CA MET A 165 5.82 28.78 1.61
C MET A 165 5.67 29.54 2.93
N GLN A 166 5.84 30.86 2.91
CA GLN A 166 5.38 31.69 4.02
C GLN A 166 3.88 31.41 4.22
N PRO A 167 3.42 31.17 5.46
CA PRO A 167 2.00 31.02 5.71
C PRO A 167 1.29 32.27 5.18
N ARG A 168 0.32 32.08 4.29
CA ARG A 168 -0.57 33.16 3.90
C ARG A 168 -1.39 33.51 5.15
N VAL A 169 -1.13 34.74 5.67
CA VAL A 169 -1.92 35.38 6.73
C VAL A 169 -3.35 35.57 6.25
#